data_b3666944ef9aa0ded208693525ac3a40
#
_entry.id   b3666944ef9aa0ded208693525ac3a40
#
_cell.length_a   1.000
_cell.length_b   1.000
_cell.length_c   1.000
_cell.angle_alpha   90.00
_cell.angle_beta   90.00
_cell.angle_gamma   90.00
#
_symmetry.space_group_name_H-M   'P 1'
#
loop_
_entity.id
_entity.type
_entity.pdbx_description
1 polymer ?
#
loop_
_entity_poly.entity_id
_entity_poly.type
_entity_poly.pdbx_seq_one_letter_code
_entity_poly.pdbx_strand_id
1 'polypeptide(L)'
;DTARRQSEEARFYLGMLARLLISAVIEGDRRVTAGFEQDVRFPQDRTPEELRILWETLSDRVDRKLGELPHRTEVEKARREISDRCRAFAEKPGGVYRLNVPTGAGKTLSSLRYALAHAALHGKSRILFVAPILAIIDQNSKVIRQYIGDDSLILEHHSNAVQTGLSQNELDERELLVQSWDAPIIIT
;
A
#
# COMPACT_ATOMS: atom_id res chain seq x y z
N ASP A 1 -0.58 -2.37 39.98
CA ASP A 1 -0.32 -2.77 38.58
C ASP A 1 -1.23 -2.10 37.55
N THR A 2 -2.53 -2.01 37.81
CA THR A 2 -3.50 -1.44 36.86
C THR A 2 -3.26 0.06 36.57
N ALA A 3 -3.00 0.87 37.59
CA ALA A 3 -2.75 2.30 37.45
C ALA A 3 -1.45 2.59 36.67
N ARG A 4 -0.42 1.77 36.86
CA ARG A 4 0.84 1.88 36.11
C ARG A 4 0.64 1.56 34.64
N ARG A 5 -0.10 0.49 34.33
CA ARG A 5 -0.45 0.10 32.96
C ARG A 5 -1.27 1.16 32.23
N GLN A 6 -2.27 1.75 32.90
CA GLN A 6 -3.05 2.85 32.36
C GLN A 6 -2.19 4.10 32.09
N SER A 7 -1.22 4.40 32.96
CA SER A 7 -0.27 5.50 32.76
C SER A 7 0.67 5.25 31.57
N GLU A 8 1.14 4.01 31.37
CA GLU A 8 1.98 3.63 30.24
C GLU A 8 1.19 3.69 28.92
N GLU A 9 -0.04 3.21 28.90
CA GLU A 9 -0.93 3.33 27.74
C GLU A 9 -1.22 4.80 27.40
N ALA A 10 -1.53 5.62 28.37
CA ALA A 10 -1.77 7.06 28.15
C ALA A 10 -0.53 7.76 27.57
N ARG A 11 0.67 7.46 28.06
CA ARG A 11 1.93 8.00 27.51
C ARG A 11 2.16 7.54 26.07
N PHE A 12 1.85 6.29 25.77
CA PHE A 12 1.95 5.77 24.41
C PHE A 12 1.02 6.54 23.46
N TYR A 13 -0.26 6.70 23.82
CA TYR A 13 -1.23 7.43 23.00
C TYR A 13 -0.88 8.91 22.83
N LEU A 14 -0.43 9.56 23.89
CA LEU A 14 0.04 10.96 23.83
C LEU A 14 1.28 11.09 22.93
N GLY A 15 2.21 10.14 23.01
CA GLY A 15 3.38 10.10 22.13
C GLY A 15 3.01 9.91 20.67
N MET A 16 2.03 9.05 20.40
CA MET A 16 1.51 8.85 19.03
C MET A 16 0.78 10.09 18.52
N LEU A 17 -0.05 10.73 19.34
CA LEU A 17 -0.74 11.96 18.98
C LEU A 17 0.24 13.10 18.69
N ALA A 18 1.28 13.27 19.52
CA ALA A 18 2.32 14.27 19.29
C ALA A 18 3.03 14.04 17.95
N ARG A 19 3.37 12.81 17.62
CA ARG A 19 3.97 12.46 16.32
C ARG A 19 3.05 12.77 15.14
N LEU A 20 1.76 12.45 15.26
CA LEU A 20 0.77 12.79 14.24
C LEU A 20 0.66 14.31 14.02
N LEU A 21 0.59 15.09 15.10
CA LEU A 21 0.51 16.55 15.01
C LEU A 21 1.78 17.15 14.38
N ILE A 22 2.96 16.69 14.78
CA ILE A 22 4.23 17.12 14.19
C ILE A 22 4.28 16.76 12.71
N SER A 23 3.90 15.54 12.35
CA SER A 23 3.84 15.10 10.94
C SER A 23 2.90 15.97 10.11
N ALA A 24 1.71 16.28 10.63
CA ALA A 24 0.74 17.13 9.94
C ALA A 24 1.26 18.57 9.74
N VAL A 25 1.94 19.13 10.73
CA VAL A 25 2.55 20.48 10.63
C VAL A 25 3.67 20.48 9.59
N ILE A 26 4.58 19.51 9.65
CA ILE A 26 5.69 19.38 8.68
C ILE A 26 5.15 19.18 7.26
N GLU A 27 4.14 18.34 7.09
CA GLU A 27 3.50 18.11 5.81
C GLU A 27 2.85 19.39 5.26
N GLY A 28 2.09 20.10 6.08
CA GLY A 28 1.46 21.37 5.71
C GLY A 28 2.49 22.41 5.27
N ASP A 29 3.56 22.58 6.02
CA ASP A 29 4.66 23.51 5.71
C ASP A 29 5.31 23.16 4.36
N ARG A 30 5.66 21.90 4.15
CA ARG A 30 6.26 21.42 2.90
C ARG A 30 5.35 21.61 1.69
N ARG A 31 4.06 21.27 1.80
CA ARG A 31 3.07 21.45 0.73
C ARG A 31 2.92 22.92 0.35
N VAL A 32 2.85 23.81 1.33
CA VAL A 32 2.74 25.26 1.08
C VAL A 32 4.00 25.78 0.40
N THR A 33 5.18 25.42 0.90
CA THR A 33 6.47 25.85 0.35
C THR A 33 6.65 25.36 -1.09
N ALA A 34 6.42 24.07 -1.34
CA ALA A 34 6.54 23.48 -2.67
C ALA A 34 5.51 24.08 -3.66
N GLY A 35 4.27 24.31 -3.23
CA GLY A 35 3.26 24.95 -4.06
C GLY A 35 3.60 26.37 -4.42
N PHE A 36 4.30 27.11 -3.55
CA PHE A 36 4.68 28.50 -3.78
C PHE A 36 5.98 28.64 -4.58
N GLU A 37 7.00 27.84 -4.27
CA GLU A 37 8.33 27.95 -4.87
C GLU A 37 8.47 27.19 -6.20
N GLN A 38 7.80 26.05 -6.35
CA GLN A 38 7.97 25.12 -7.44
C GLN A 38 6.73 24.93 -8.32
N ASP A 39 5.62 25.64 -8.03
CA ASP A 39 4.30 25.48 -8.71
C ASP A 39 3.81 24.01 -8.72
N VAL A 40 4.21 23.22 -7.69
CA VAL A 40 3.81 21.82 -7.56
C VAL A 40 2.33 21.75 -7.17
N ARG A 41 1.55 21.05 -7.97
CA ARG A 41 0.14 20.74 -7.65
C ARG A 41 0.04 19.37 -7.03
N PHE A 42 -0.25 19.33 -5.74
CA PHE A 42 -0.52 18.07 -5.06
C PHE A 42 -1.85 17.47 -5.54
N PRO A 43 -1.92 16.14 -5.73
CA PRO A 43 -3.17 15.48 -6.02
C PRO A 43 -4.21 15.79 -4.95
N GLN A 44 -5.45 16.04 -5.35
CA GLN A 44 -6.54 16.15 -4.40
C GLN A 44 -6.82 14.79 -3.76
N ASP A 45 -7.16 14.80 -2.47
CA ASP A 45 -7.59 13.59 -1.78
C ASP A 45 -8.81 12.99 -2.49
N ARG A 46 -8.75 11.71 -2.76
CA ARG A 46 -9.87 10.98 -3.34
C ARG A 46 -10.99 10.87 -2.33
N THR A 47 -12.20 11.09 -2.79
CA THR A 47 -13.39 10.85 -1.99
C THR A 47 -13.54 9.35 -1.67
N PRO A 48 -14.28 8.97 -0.60
CA PRO A 48 -14.54 7.57 -0.29
C PRO A 48 -15.14 6.78 -1.46
N GLU A 49 -15.99 7.43 -2.28
CA GLU A 49 -16.60 6.80 -3.46
C GLU A 49 -15.57 6.57 -4.57
N GLU A 50 -14.71 7.54 -4.87
CA GLU A 50 -13.63 7.39 -5.85
C GLU A 50 -12.64 6.29 -5.43
N LEU A 51 -12.33 6.19 -4.13
CA LEU A 51 -11.50 5.12 -3.60
C LEU A 51 -12.18 3.76 -3.75
N ARG A 52 -13.48 3.66 -3.46
CA ARG A 52 -14.22 2.42 -3.65
C ARG A 52 -14.17 1.94 -5.08
N ILE A 53 -14.48 2.83 -6.03
CA ILE A 53 -14.44 2.55 -7.48
C ILE A 53 -13.03 2.13 -7.91
N LEU A 54 -12.00 2.81 -7.41
CA LEU A 54 -10.60 2.48 -7.68
C LEU A 54 -10.27 1.04 -7.23
N TRP A 55 -10.60 0.71 -5.98
CA TRP A 55 -10.30 -0.61 -5.43
C TRP A 55 -11.06 -1.73 -6.12
N GLU A 56 -12.34 -1.53 -6.46
CA GLU A 56 -13.14 -2.46 -7.25
C GLU A 56 -12.52 -2.68 -8.63
N THR A 57 -12.18 -1.60 -9.34
CA THR A 57 -11.54 -1.68 -10.67
C THR A 57 -10.22 -2.44 -10.64
N LEU A 58 -9.37 -2.17 -9.64
CA LEU A 58 -8.08 -2.85 -9.49
C LEU A 58 -8.27 -4.31 -9.08
N SER A 59 -9.22 -4.61 -8.21
CA SER A 59 -9.58 -5.98 -7.82
C SER A 59 -10.00 -6.81 -9.03
N ASP A 60 -10.91 -6.28 -9.85
CA ASP A 60 -11.38 -6.95 -11.07
C ASP A 60 -10.26 -7.16 -12.10
N ARG A 61 -9.36 -6.18 -12.23
CA ARG A 61 -8.18 -6.29 -13.08
C ARG A 61 -7.25 -7.41 -12.62
N VAL A 62 -6.96 -7.48 -11.34
CA VAL A 62 -6.11 -8.52 -10.76
C VAL A 62 -6.78 -9.89 -10.87
N ASP A 63 -8.06 -9.99 -10.57
CA ASP A 63 -8.84 -11.22 -10.68
C ASP A 63 -8.84 -11.77 -12.10
N ARG A 64 -9.00 -10.92 -13.12
CA ARG A 64 -8.94 -11.29 -14.53
C ARG A 64 -7.56 -11.82 -14.90
N LYS A 65 -6.48 -11.09 -14.59
CA LYS A 65 -5.10 -11.52 -14.88
C LYS A 65 -4.75 -12.85 -14.18
N LEU A 66 -5.21 -13.05 -12.96
CA LEU A 66 -5.03 -14.32 -12.24
C LEU A 66 -5.85 -15.46 -12.87
N GLY A 67 -7.02 -15.14 -13.43
CA GLY A 67 -7.84 -16.11 -14.18
C GLY A 67 -7.18 -16.63 -15.44
N GLU A 68 -6.30 -15.86 -16.06
CA GLU A 68 -5.54 -16.23 -17.27
C GLU A 68 -4.34 -17.14 -16.98
N LEU A 69 -3.94 -17.28 -15.71
CA LEU A 69 -2.81 -18.13 -15.34
C LEU A 69 -3.14 -19.62 -15.54
N PRO A 70 -2.15 -20.43 -15.95
CA PRO A 70 -2.35 -21.87 -16.14
C PRO A 70 -2.66 -22.59 -14.83
N HIS A 71 -3.47 -23.66 -14.91
CA HIS A 71 -3.89 -24.50 -13.77
C HIS A 71 -3.60 -25.98 -14.06
N ARG A 72 -2.47 -26.27 -14.68
CA ARG A 72 -2.13 -27.61 -15.17
C ARG A 72 -1.48 -28.48 -14.13
N THR A 73 -0.63 -27.88 -13.30
CA THR A 73 0.12 -28.59 -12.26
C THR A 73 -0.56 -28.50 -10.89
N GLU A 74 -0.28 -29.44 -9.99
CA GLU A 74 -0.79 -29.41 -8.62
C GLU A 74 -0.34 -28.16 -7.85
N VAL A 75 0.85 -27.64 -8.13
CA VAL A 75 1.36 -26.41 -7.56
C VAL A 75 0.53 -25.20 -8.00
N GLU A 76 0.19 -25.12 -9.29
CA GLU A 76 -0.65 -24.04 -9.83
C GLU A 76 -2.07 -24.09 -9.24
N LYS A 77 -2.64 -25.27 -9.13
CA LYS A 77 -3.95 -25.47 -8.49
C LYS A 77 -3.92 -25.03 -7.01
N ALA A 78 -2.90 -25.44 -6.27
CA ALA A 78 -2.74 -25.04 -4.87
C ALA A 78 -2.57 -23.52 -4.70
N ARG A 79 -1.79 -22.86 -5.59
CA ARG A 79 -1.67 -21.39 -5.60
C ARG A 79 -2.99 -20.70 -5.85
N ARG A 80 -3.79 -21.24 -6.80
CA ARG A 80 -5.13 -20.74 -7.07
C ARG A 80 -6.03 -20.85 -5.88
N GLU A 81 -6.08 -22.01 -5.25
CA GLU A 81 -6.91 -22.25 -4.06
C GLU A 81 -6.53 -21.30 -2.91
N ILE A 82 -5.23 -21.11 -2.65
CA ILE A 82 -4.76 -20.14 -1.63
C ILE A 82 -5.24 -18.74 -1.98
N SER A 83 -5.10 -18.32 -3.23
CA SER A 83 -5.51 -17.01 -3.70
C SER A 83 -7.02 -16.80 -3.57
N ASP A 84 -7.83 -17.79 -3.92
CA ASP A 84 -9.30 -17.75 -3.81
C ASP A 84 -9.75 -17.68 -2.34
N ARG A 85 -9.10 -18.44 -1.46
CA ARG A 85 -9.34 -18.36 -0.01
C ARG A 85 -8.97 -16.98 0.55
N CYS A 86 -7.86 -16.39 0.11
CA CYS A 86 -7.48 -15.02 0.51
C CYS A 86 -8.50 -14.00 0.04
N ARG A 87 -9.01 -14.13 -1.19
CA ARG A 87 -10.05 -13.26 -1.74
C ARG A 87 -11.35 -13.33 -0.93
N ALA A 88 -11.82 -14.55 -0.64
CA ALA A 88 -13.01 -14.76 0.18
C ALA A 88 -12.84 -14.25 1.62
N PHE A 89 -11.63 -14.36 2.16
CA PHE A 89 -11.31 -13.87 3.50
C PHE A 89 -11.39 -12.35 3.65
N ALA A 90 -11.38 -11.59 2.55
CA ALA A 90 -11.51 -10.14 2.54
C ALA A 90 -12.84 -9.62 3.14
N GLU A 91 -13.87 -10.45 3.22
CA GLU A 91 -15.15 -10.14 3.87
C GLU A 91 -15.06 -10.01 5.39
N LYS A 92 -14.01 -10.56 6.00
CA LYS A 92 -13.81 -10.49 7.45
C LYS A 92 -13.56 -9.03 7.90
N PRO A 93 -14.02 -8.66 9.10
CA PRO A 93 -13.78 -7.31 9.63
C PRO A 93 -12.30 -7.00 9.74
N GLY A 94 -11.95 -5.72 9.95
CA GLY A 94 -10.58 -5.30 10.22
C GLY A 94 -9.99 -5.99 11.44
N GLY A 95 -8.71 -6.39 11.36
CA GLY A 95 -8.02 -7.11 12.45
C GLY A 95 -6.59 -7.50 12.06
N VAL A 96 -5.94 -8.23 12.95
CA VAL A 96 -4.61 -8.81 12.69
C VAL A 96 -4.79 -10.26 12.24
N TYR A 97 -4.40 -10.54 11.01
CA TYR A 97 -4.52 -11.86 10.40
C TYR A 97 -3.17 -12.39 9.96
N ARG A 98 -3.02 -13.70 9.89
CA ARG A 98 -1.78 -14.36 9.49
C ARG A 98 -2.01 -15.28 8.31
N LEU A 99 -1.26 -15.05 7.22
CA LEU A 99 -1.20 -15.96 6.07
C LEU A 99 -0.02 -16.92 6.24
N ASN A 100 -0.31 -18.16 6.62
CA ASN A 100 0.71 -19.18 6.82
C ASN A 100 0.71 -20.16 5.65
N VAL A 101 1.55 -19.90 4.65
CA VAL A 101 1.71 -20.70 3.45
C VAL A 101 3.20 -20.86 3.09
N PRO A 102 3.63 -21.95 2.43
CA PRO A 102 5.02 -22.20 2.05
C PRO A 102 5.62 -21.09 1.17
N THR A 103 6.94 -21.03 1.10
CA THR A 103 7.65 -20.20 0.12
C THR A 103 7.29 -20.68 -1.29
N GLY A 104 7.09 -19.73 -2.22
CA GLY A 104 6.67 -20.06 -3.58
C GLY A 104 5.16 -20.31 -3.78
N ALA A 105 4.36 -20.28 -2.71
CA ALA A 105 2.90 -20.47 -2.78
C ALA A 105 2.12 -19.26 -3.30
N GLY A 106 2.77 -18.22 -3.84
CA GLY A 106 2.10 -17.05 -4.40
C GLY A 106 1.64 -16.01 -3.37
N LYS A 107 2.33 -15.88 -2.23
CA LYS A 107 1.99 -14.96 -1.13
C LYS A 107 1.71 -13.52 -1.60
N THR A 108 2.59 -12.96 -2.42
CA THR A 108 2.49 -11.57 -2.90
C THR A 108 1.18 -11.32 -3.63
N LEU A 109 0.83 -12.20 -4.58
CA LEU A 109 -0.41 -12.07 -5.35
C LEU A 109 -1.66 -12.36 -4.51
N SER A 110 -1.60 -13.36 -3.64
CA SER A 110 -2.71 -13.68 -2.74
C SER A 110 -2.97 -12.56 -1.73
N SER A 111 -1.92 -11.92 -1.21
CA SER A 111 -2.06 -10.77 -0.30
C SER A 111 -2.52 -9.51 -1.04
N LEU A 112 -2.06 -9.26 -2.27
CA LEU A 112 -2.55 -8.17 -3.11
C LEU A 112 -4.05 -8.32 -3.38
N ARG A 113 -4.48 -9.51 -3.79
CA ARG A 113 -5.87 -9.82 -4.07
C ARG A 113 -6.77 -9.64 -2.85
N TYR A 114 -6.29 -10.11 -1.67
CA TYR A 114 -6.95 -9.85 -0.39
C TYR A 114 -7.05 -8.36 -0.09
N ALA A 115 -5.94 -7.63 -0.20
CA ALA A 115 -5.86 -6.23 0.20
C ALA A 115 -6.78 -5.33 -0.65
N LEU A 116 -6.81 -5.53 -1.97
CA LEU A 116 -7.70 -4.80 -2.88
C LEU A 116 -9.17 -5.05 -2.57
N ALA A 117 -9.55 -6.32 -2.40
CA ALA A 117 -10.90 -6.70 -2.05
C ALA A 117 -11.32 -6.15 -0.68
N HIS A 118 -10.45 -6.27 0.32
CA HIS A 118 -10.70 -5.76 1.66
C HIS A 118 -10.80 -4.23 1.68
N ALA A 119 -9.96 -3.54 0.90
CA ALA A 119 -10.02 -2.09 0.77
C ALA A 119 -11.34 -1.61 0.17
N ALA A 120 -11.81 -2.29 -0.88
CA ALA A 120 -13.11 -2.00 -1.50
C ALA A 120 -14.28 -2.21 -0.54
N LEU A 121 -14.30 -3.36 0.16
CA LEU A 121 -15.41 -3.74 1.06
C LEU A 121 -15.46 -2.90 2.33
N HIS A 122 -14.32 -2.47 2.84
CA HIS A 122 -14.21 -1.80 4.15
C HIS A 122 -13.79 -0.32 4.05
N GLY A 123 -13.84 0.28 2.87
CA GLY A 123 -13.59 1.71 2.65
C GLY A 123 -12.20 2.15 3.10
N LYS A 124 -11.15 1.38 2.77
CA LYS A 124 -9.78 1.76 3.14
C LYS A 124 -9.23 2.80 2.17
N SER A 125 -8.51 3.77 2.71
CA SER A 125 -7.92 4.84 1.90
C SER A 125 -6.60 4.43 1.24
N ARG A 126 -5.84 3.52 1.85
CA ARG A 126 -4.50 3.12 1.39
C ARG A 126 -4.22 1.64 1.66
N ILE A 127 -3.34 1.07 0.85
CA ILE A 127 -2.76 -0.26 1.03
C ILE A 127 -1.25 -0.09 1.21
N LEU A 128 -0.71 -0.63 2.31
CA LEU A 128 0.73 -0.59 2.59
C LEU A 128 1.29 -2.01 2.56
N PHE A 129 2.31 -2.22 1.70
CA PHE A 129 3.13 -3.42 1.69
C PHE A 129 4.45 -3.11 2.38
N VAL A 130 4.68 -3.72 3.53
CA VAL A 130 5.90 -3.52 4.33
C VAL A 130 6.75 -4.78 4.29
N ALA A 131 8.02 -4.65 3.91
CA ALA A 131 8.97 -5.75 3.92
C ALA A 131 10.31 -5.31 4.54
N PRO A 132 10.95 -6.19 5.35
CA PRO A 132 12.16 -5.82 6.08
C PRO A 132 13.44 -5.84 5.23
N ILE A 133 13.38 -6.26 3.97
CA ILE A 133 14.54 -6.48 3.09
C ILE A 133 14.28 -5.87 1.72
N LEU A 134 15.19 -5.00 1.25
CA LEU A 134 15.10 -4.30 -0.03
C LEU A 134 14.87 -5.24 -1.23
N ALA A 135 15.57 -6.36 -1.30
CA ALA A 135 15.38 -7.32 -2.39
C ALA A 135 13.96 -7.89 -2.46
N ILE A 136 13.27 -7.99 -1.31
CA ILE A 136 11.86 -8.41 -1.25
C ILE A 136 10.95 -7.26 -1.68
N ILE A 137 11.28 -6.02 -1.31
CA ILE A 137 10.57 -4.83 -1.75
C ILE A 137 10.61 -4.74 -3.27
N ASP A 138 11.80 -4.79 -3.87
CA ASP A 138 12.00 -4.74 -5.33
C ASP A 138 11.24 -5.86 -6.05
N GLN A 139 11.29 -7.09 -5.53
CA GLN A 139 10.58 -8.22 -6.11
C GLN A 139 9.06 -8.04 -6.02
N ASN A 140 8.56 -7.62 -4.87
CA ASN A 140 7.13 -7.39 -4.65
C ASN A 140 6.63 -6.22 -5.51
N SER A 141 7.40 -5.14 -5.58
CA SER A 141 7.08 -3.97 -6.39
C SER A 141 6.89 -4.34 -7.87
N LYS A 142 7.83 -5.08 -8.45
CA LYS A 142 7.73 -5.54 -9.84
C LYS A 142 6.47 -6.36 -10.10
N VAL A 143 6.16 -7.28 -9.18
CA VAL A 143 4.96 -8.11 -9.30
C VAL A 143 3.69 -7.27 -9.16
N ILE A 144 3.62 -6.41 -8.15
CA ILE A 144 2.44 -5.56 -7.91
C ILE A 144 2.21 -4.64 -9.10
N ARG A 145 3.24 -3.96 -9.62
CA ARG A 145 3.16 -3.08 -10.80
C ARG A 145 2.63 -3.82 -12.03
N GLN A 146 3.13 -5.02 -12.28
CA GLN A 146 2.67 -5.85 -13.40
C GLN A 146 1.16 -6.15 -13.33
N TYR A 147 0.63 -6.39 -12.14
CA TYR A 147 -0.79 -6.74 -11.97
C TYR A 147 -1.69 -5.50 -11.87
N ILE A 148 -1.26 -4.46 -11.22
CA ILE A 148 -1.97 -3.18 -11.13
C ILE A 148 -2.00 -2.49 -12.50
N GLY A 149 -0.86 -2.42 -13.22
CA GLY A 149 -0.76 -1.86 -14.57
C GLY A 149 -0.98 -0.35 -14.63
N ASP A 150 -0.74 0.35 -13.53
CA ASP A 150 -0.75 1.80 -13.43
C ASP A 150 0.26 2.22 -12.35
N ASP A 151 1.40 2.72 -12.79
CA ASP A 151 2.51 3.10 -11.92
C ASP A 151 2.24 4.37 -11.11
N SER A 152 1.32 5.21 -11.55
CA SER A 152 0.93 6.43 -10.84
C SER A 152 0.22 6.16 -9.51
N LEU A 153 -0.32 4.95 -9.35
CA LEU A 153 -1.01 4.52 -8.12
C LEU A 153 -0.07 3.90 -7.08
N ILE A 154 1.21 3.70 -7.43
CA ILE A 154 2.17 2.94 -6.62
C ILE A 154 3.34 3.83 -6.25
N LEU A 155 3.53 4.03 -4.95
CA LEU A 155 4.69 4.67 -4.39
C LEU A 155 5.61 3.63 -3.78
N GLU A 156 6.87 3.65 -4.20
CA GLU A 156 7.93 2.84 -3.64
C GLU A 156 8.78 3.73 -2.73
N HIS A 157 8.83 3.40 -1.44
CA HIS A 157 9.51 4.18 -0.43
C HIS A 157 10.60 3.35 0.26
N HIS A 158 11.83 3.48 -0.21
CA HIS A 158 13.03 2.89 0.41
C HIS A 158 14.29 3.69 0.03
N SER A 159 15.37 3.48 0.78
CA SER A 159 16.62 4.24 0.65
C SER A 159 17.33 4.13 -0.72
N ASN A 160 16.99 3.13 -1.52
CA ASN A 160 17.62 2.85 -2.82
C ASN A 160 16.64 3.01 -4.01
N ALA A 161 15.53 3.71 -3.85
CA ALA A 161 14.64 4.05 -4.96
C ALA A 161 15.38 4.95 -5.96
N VAL A 162 16.23 4.34 -6.81
CA VAL A 162 17.02 5.04 -7.83
C VAL A 162 16.09 5.46 -8.96
N GLN A 163 15.95 6.75 -9.12
CA GLN A 163 15.14 7.36 -10.17
C GLN A 163 16.06 7.72 -11.33
N THR A 164 16.25 6.80 -12.26
CA THR A 164 17.02 7.03 -13.48
C THR A 164 16.13 7.62 -14.56
N GLY A 165 16.53 8.78 -15.09
CA GLY A 165 15.91 9.37 -16.29
C GLY A 165 14.88 10.47 -16.06
N LEU A 166 14.71 10.95 -14.83
CA LEU A 166 13.83 12.08 -14.51
C LEU A 166 14.60 13.41 -14.55
N SER A 167 13.91 14.49 -14.92
CA SER A 167 14.40 15.86 -14.76
C SER A 167 14.49 16.24 -13.28
N GLN A 168 15.22 17.33 -12.94
CA GLN A 168 15.34 17.77 -11.55
C GLN A 168 13.96 18.10 -10.94
N ASN A 169 13.09 18.77 -11.68
CA ASN A 169 11.75 19.11 -11.20
C ASN A 169 10.88 17.86 -10.92
N GLU A 170 10.95 16.85 -11.79
CA GLU A 170 10.24 15.57 -11.57
C GLU A 170 10.80 14.80 -10.37
N LEU A 171 12.12 14.94 -10.10
CA LEU A 171 12.73 14.38 -8.91
C LEU A 171 12.23 15.07 -7.63
N ASP A 172 12.17 16.40 -7.64
CA ASP A 172 11.72 17.19 -6.50
C ASP A 172 10.23 16.94 -6.18
N GLU A 173 9.37 16.91 -7.21
CA GLU A 173 7.96 16.54 -7.06
C GLU A 173 7.79 15.13 -6.47
N ARG A 174 8.56 14.19 -6.98
CA ARG A 174 8.51 12.80 -6.53
C ARG A 174 9.04 12.62 -5.13
N GLU A 175 10.08 13.35 -4.75
CA GLU A 175 10.62 13.34 -3.39
C GLU A 175 9.59 13.86 -2.38
N LEU A 176 8.84 14.90 -2.74
CA LEU A 176 7.73 15.41 -1.93
C LEU A 176 6.60 14.38 -1.78
N LEU A 177 6.21 13.70 -2.87
CA LEU A 177 5.20 12.64 -2.84
C LEU A 177 5.66 11.43 -1.99
N VAL A 178 6.94 11.07 -2.09
CA VAL A 178 7.54 10.01 -1.27
C VAL A 178 7.49 10.36 0.22
N GLN A 179 7.75 11.60 0.58
CA GLN A 179 7.73 12.04 1.97
C GLN A 179 6.31 12.12 2.55
N SER A 180 5.32 12.48 1.74
CA SER A 180 3.92 12.56 2.17
C SER A 180 3.17 11.22 2.11
N TRP A 181 3.75 10.19 1.52
CA TRP A 181 3.09 8.91 1.26
C TRP A 181 1.75 9.07 0.51
N ASP A 182 1.73 9.97 -0.48
CA ASP A 182 0.51 10.37 -1.16
C ASP A 182 0.19 9.50 -2.38
N ALA A 183 0.09 8.20 -2.15
CA ALA A 183 -0.33 7.22 -3.14
C ALA A 183 -1.30 6.20 -2.54
N PRO A 184 -2.22 5.64 -3.33
CA PRO A 184 -3.13 4.60 -2.88
C PRO A 184 -2.43 3.31 -2.43
N ILE A 185 -1.35 2.94 -3.12
CA ILE A 185 -0.56 1.74 -2.80
C ILE A 185 0.88 2.17 -2.49
N ILE A 186 1.36 1.79 -1.32
CA ILE A 186 2.70 2.11 -0.84
C ILE A 186 3.45 0.82 -0.58
N ILE A 187 4.70 0.73 -1.06
CA ILE A 187 5.59 -0.41 -0.87
C ILE A 187 6.86 0.10 -0.18
N THR A 188 7.15 -0.40 1.02
CA THR A 188 8.24 0.09 1.86
C THR A 188 8.91 -1.02 2.67
#